data_12006e9c87df4cc0d219b15642391c1a
#
_entry.id   12006e9c87df4cc0d219b15642391c1a
#
_cell.length_a   1.000
_cell.length_b   1.000
_cell.length_c   1.000
_cell.angle_alpha   90.00
_cell.angle_beta   90.00
_cell.angle_gamma   90.00
#
_symmetry.space_group_name_H-M   'P 1'
#
loop_
_entity.id
_entity.type
_entity.pdbx_description
1 polymer ?
#
loop_
_entity_poly.entity_id
_entity_poly.type
_entity_poly.pdbx_seq_one_letter_code
_entity_poly.pdbx_strand_id
1 'polypeptide(L)'
;MYLLISATIFSKYPKDVRLDYVKKYYDAISKHKLNIPTPIMAGVRTPLRQFASCVLVDSDDTLDSIFSSDMAIGKYVAQRAGIGINAGRIRGINAKIRDGEVQHTGVVPFLKKFESTVRCCTQNGIRGGSATVHFPIWHQEIQDIIVLKNNKGTEDNRVRKLDYSIQLSKIFYERFITNGEITLFSPHDVPGLYESFGTEDFDDLYVKYENSDIPMKKVKAQELILDLLKERAETGRIYLMNIDHCNSHSSFLDKVEMSNLCQEITLPTKPIQHIDDETGEIALCILSAVNIGKIRDLSDLEVLCDLSVRSLDELIDFQHYPVKAAELATKARRSLLSLIHI
;
A
#
# COMPACT_ATOMS: atom_id res chain seq x y z
N MET A 1 -24.81 -16.18 -10.52
CA MET A 1 -23.51 -15.58 -10.20
C MET A 1 -22.76 -16.42 -9.17
N TYR A 2 -23.23 -16.56 -7.94
CA TYR A 2 -22.53 -17.28 -6.86
C TYR A 2 -22.21 -18.75 -7.18
N LEU A 3 -23.10 -19.47 -7.85
CA LEU A 3 -22.83 -20.85 -8.29
C LEU A 3 -21.63 -20.93 -9.26
N LEU A 4 -21.56 -20.00 -10.22
CA LEU A 4 -20.43 -19.94 -11.17
C LEU A 4 -19.12 -19.65 -10.44
N ILE A 5 -19.13 -18.71 -9.50
CA ILE A 5 -17.94 -18.38 -8.69
C ILE A 5 -17.48 -19.61 -7.90
N SER A 6 -18.39 -20.26 -7.16
CA SER A 6 -18.06 -21.44 -6.36
C SER A 6 -17.53 -22.59 -7.22
N ALA A 7 -18.19 -22.87 -8.34
CA ALA A 7 -17.77 -23.93 -9.25
C ALA A 7 -16.40 -23.66 -9.90
N THR A 8 -16.11 -22.40 -10.23
CA THR A 8 -14.83 -22.01 -10.83
C THR A 8 -13.69 -22.11 -9.83
N ILE A 9 -13.88 -21.58 -8.62
CA ILE A 9 -12.84 -21.60 -7.56
C ILE A 9 -12.42 -23.05 -7.25
N PHE A 10 -13.37 -23.93 -6.98
CA PHE A 10 -13.10 -25.32 -6.63
C PHE A 10 -13.02 -26.29 -7.83
N SER A 11 -12.87 -25.76 -9.05
CA SER A 11 -12.84 -26.59 -10.28
C SER A 11 -11.72 -27.63 -10.32
N LYS A 12 -10.58 -27.36 -9.68
CA LYS A 12 -9.40 -28.22 -9.63
C LYS A 12 -9.44 -29.25 -8.49
N TYR A 13 -10.38 -29.16 -7.56
CA TYR A 13 -10.49 -30.11 -6.45
C TYR A 13 -10.81 -31.53 -6.94
N PRO A 14 -10.38 -32.56 -6.19
CA PRO A 14 -10.72 -33.96 -6.50
C PRO A 14 -12.24 -34.17 -6.66
N LYS A 15 -12.62 -35.03 -7.59
CA LYS A 15 -14.02 -35.21 -7.98
C LYS A 15 -14.95 -35.63 -6.83
N ASP A 16 -14.43 -36.39 -5.90
CA ASP A 16 -15.13 -36.93 -4.71
C ASP A 16 -15.50 -35.83 -3.71
N VAL A 17 -14.70 -34.79 -3.53
CA VAL A 17 -14.92 -33.69 -2.57
C VAL A 17 -15.40 -32.40 -3.22
N ARG A 18 -15.16 -32.21 -4.52
CA ARG A 18 -15.41 -30.96 -5.25
C ARG A 18 -16.84 -30.44 -5.07
N LEU A 19 -17.82 -31.31 -5.24
CA LEU A 19 -19.22 -30.90 -5.18
C LEU A 19 -19.63 -30.44 -3.78
N ASP A 20 -19.04 -31.02 -2.75
CA ASP A 20 -19.27 -30.63 -1.35
C ASP A 20 -18.75 -29.22 -1.08
N TYR A 21 -17.50 -28.93 -1.48
CA TYR A 21 -16.92 -27.59 -1.36
C TYR A 21 -17.70 -26.55 -2.17
N VAL A 22 -18.10 -26.85 -3.40
CA VAL A 22 -18.92 -25.95 -4.23
C VAL A 22 -20.24 -25.62 -3.53
N LYS A 23 -20.92 -26.60 -2.95
CA LYS A 23 -22.18 -26.38 -2.22
C LYS A 23 -21.97 -25.55 -0.95
N LYS A 24 -20.99 -25.92 -0.12
CA LYS A 24 -20.67 -25.20 1.12
C LYS A 24 -20.32 -23.74 0.85
N TYR A 25 -19.46 -23.49 -0.14
CA TYR A 25 -19.06 -22.13 -0.49
C TYR A 25 -20.20 -21.32 -1.11
N TYR A 26 -21.00 -21.94 -2.00
CA TYR A 26 -22.22 -21.34 -2.53
C TYR A 26 -23.18 -20.92 -1.40
N ASP A 27 -23.43 -21.78 -0.44
CA ASP A 27 -24.28 -21.48 0.71
C ASP A 27 -23.70 -20.35 1.55
N ALA A 28 -22.39 -20.35 1.81
CA ALA A 28 -21.71 -19.31 2.59
C ALA A 28 -21.84 -17.92 1.96
N ILE A 29 -21.58 -17.79 0.64
CA ILE A 29 -21.64 -16.49 -0.06
C ILE A 29 -23.06 -16.06 -0.41
N SER A 30 -23.96 -16.99 -0.76
CA SER A 30 -25.36 -16.67 -1.12
C SER A 30 -26.21 -16.29 0.11
N LYS A 31 -25.90 -16.83 1.27
CA LYS A 31 -26.53 -16.48 2.56
C LYS A 31 -25.81 -15.31 3.27
N HIS A 32 -24.81 -14.69 2.63
CA HIS A 32 -24.02 -13.59 3.19
C HIS A 32 -23.32 -13.91 4.52
N LYS A 33 -22.94 -15.17 4.74
CA LYS A 33 -22.06 -15.59 5.83
C LYS A 33 -20.61 -15.25 5.51
N LEU A 34 -20.21 -15.35 4.22
CA LEU A 34 -18.96 -14.84 3.66
C LEU A 34 -19.26 -13.76 2.62
N ASN A 35 -18.54 -12.65 2.70
CA ASN A 35 -18.53 -11.59 1.71
C ASN A 35 -17.25 -11.66 0.87
N ILE A 36 -17.39 -11.50 -0.43
CA ILE A 36 -16.28 -11.49 -1.39
C ILE A 36 -16.22 -10.12 -2.10
N PRO A 37 -15.03 -9.56 -2.33
CA PRO A 37 -14.91 -8.22 -2.90
C PRO A 37 -15.21 -8.19 -4.40
N THR A 38 -15.43 -6.97 -4.89
CA THR A 38 -15.74 -6.71 -6.30
C THR A 38 -14.78 -7.36 -7.30
N PRO A 39 -13.43 -7.36 -7.09
CA PRO A 39 -12.53 -8.02 -8.03
C PRO A 39 -12.80 -9.52 -8.20
N ILE A 40 -13.13 -10.24 -7.13
CA ILE A 40 -13.50 -11.67 -7.23
C ILE A 40 -14.84 -11.82 -7.95
N MET A 41 -15.86 -11.06 -7.53
CA MET A 41 -17.20 -11.16 -8.15
C MET A 41 -17.18 -10.85 -9.64
N ALA A 42 -16.39 -9.88 -10.06
CA ALA A 42 -16.27 -9.50 -11.46
C ALA A 42 -15.27 -10.38 -12.22
N GLY A 43 -14.07 -10.61 -11.63
CA GLY A 43 -12.95 -11.28 -12.28
C GLY A 43 -13.21 -12.75 -12.60
N VAL A 44 -13.86 -13.52 -11.71
CA VAL A 44 -14.17 -14.94 -11.94
C VAL A 44 -15.10 -15.13 -13.14
N ARG A 45 -15.90 -14.12 -13.50
CA ARG A 45 -16.85 -14.18 -14.61
C ARG A 45 -16.31 -13.65 -15.94
N THR A 46 -15.09 -13.14 -15.94
CA THR A 46 -14.50 -12.49 -17.10
C THR A 46 -13.11 -13.06 -17.42
N PRO A 47 -12.61 -12.89 -18.64
CA PRO A 47 -11.24 -13.29 -18.99
C PRO A 47 -10.16 -12.56 -18.18
N LEU A 48 -10.51 -11.46 -17.52
CA LEU A 48 -9.56 -10.60 -16.81
C LEU A 48 -8.83 -11.31 -15.65
N ARG A 49 -9.53 -12.12 -14.86
CA ARG A 49 -9.00 -12.96 -13.79
C ARG A 49 -8.03 -12.25 -12.84
N GLN A 50 -8.30 -11.00 -12.50
CA GLN A 50 -7.57 -10.27 -11.47
C GLN A 50 -8.46 -10.15 -10.24
N PHE A 51 -8.00 -10.67 -9.08
CA PHE A 51 -8.82 -10.84 -7.88
C PHE A 51 -8.34 -10.03 -6.68
N ALA A 52 -7.09 -9.54 -6.70
CA ALA A 52 -6.55 -8.72 -5.64
C ALA A 52 -7.25 -7.35 -5.59
N SER A 53 -7.73 -6.98 -4.40
CA SER A 53 -8.29 -5.65 -4.15
C SER A 53 -7.23 -4.63 -3.81
N CYS A 54 -6.12 -5.08 -3.21
CA CYS A 54 -5.08 -4.26 -2.64
C CYS A 54 -3.74 -4.62 -3.28
N VAL A 55 -3.05 -3.58 -3.77
CA VAL A 55 -1.76 -3.68 -4.44
C VAL A 55 -0.82 -2.65 -3.82
N LEU A 56 0.37 -3.07 -3.43
CA LEU A 56 1.40 -2.25 -2.82
C LEU A 56 2.58 -2.14 -3.78
N VAL A 57 2.87 -0.92 -4.22
CA VAL A 57 3.94 -0.63 -5.19
C VAL A 57 4.95 0.29 -4.53
N ASP A 58 6.17 -0.20 -4.39
CA ASP A 58 7.31 0.56 -3.86
C ASP A 58 8.09 1.18 -5.03
N SER A 59 8.43 2.46 -4.92
CA SER A 59 9.17 3.22 -5.92
C SER A 59 10.52 3.65 -5.36
N ASP A 60 11.58 3.34 -6.09
CA ASP A 60 12.94 3.78 -5.77
C ASP A 60 13.24 5.18 -6.35
N ASP A 61 14.41 5.72 -6.02
CA ASP A 61 14.87 7.07 -6.38
C ASP A 61 15.50 7.13 -7.80
N THR A 62 15.04 6.32 -8.73
CA THR A 62 15.47 6.34 -10.14
C THR A 62 14.29 6.58 -11.08
N LEU A 63 14.52 7.22 -12.23
CA LEU A 63 13.46 7.41 -13.23
C LEU A 63 12.91 6.07 -13.73
N ASP A 64 13.77 5.08 -13.88
CA ASP A 64 13.35 3.74 -14.34
C ASP A 64 12.40 3.10 -13.33
N SER A 65 12.71 3.16 -12.04
CA SER A 65 11.83 2.66 -10.99
C SER A 65 10.53 3.45 -10.89
N ILE A 66 10.59 4.78 -10.90
CA ILE A 66 9.41 5.66 -10.83
C ILE A 66 8.45 5.38 -12.00
N PHE A 67 8.97 5.27 -13.22
CA PHE A 67 8.13 5.03 -14.41
C PHE A 67 7.63 3.59 -14.49
N SER A 68 8.41 2.63 -14.04
CA SER A 68 7.97 1.23 -13.93
C SER A 68 6.87 1.07 -12.88
N SER A 69 7.01 1.75 -11.74
CA SER A 69 5.98 1.82 -10.69
C SER A 69 4.70 2.45 -11.24
N ASP A 70 4.79 3.57 -11.96
CA ASP A 70 3.64 4.23 -12.60
C ASP A 70 2.92 3.31 -13.60
N MET A 71 3.67 2.57 -14.41
CA MET A 71 3.10 1.58 -15.34
C MET A 71 2.40 0.44 -14.59
N ALA A 72 3.00 -0.09 -13.51
CA ALA A 72 2.39 -1.12 -12.67
C ALA A 72 1.08 -0.62 -12.03
N ILE A 73 1.09 0.60 -11.47
CA ILE A 73 -0.09 1.28 -10.93
C ILE A 73 -1.21 1.32 -11.98
N GLY A 74 -0.92 1.80 -13.19
CA GLY A 74 -1.90 1.89 -14.26
C GLY A 74 -2.52 0.55 -14.62
N LYS A 75 -1.70 -0.51 -14.76
CA LYS A 75 -2.15 -1.87 -15.07
C LYS A 75 -3.10 -2.42 -13.99
N TYR A 76 -2.82 -2.20 -12.71
CA TYR A 76 -3.67 -2.68 -11.61
C TYR A 76 -4.92 -1.83 -11.38
N VAL A 77 -4.84 -0.50 -11.51
CA VAL A 77 -6.03 0.39 -11.46
C VAL A 77 -7.01 0.00 -12.56
N ALA A 78 -6.54 -0.23 -13.78
CA ALA A 78 -7.36 -0.70 -14.89
C ALA A 78 -8.05 -2.06 -14.59
N GLN A 79 -7.52 -2.82 -13.65
CA GLN A 79 -8.03 -4.13 -13.23
C GLN A 79 -8.73 -4.12 -11.86
N ARG A 80 -9.21 -2.96 -11.39
CA ARG A 80 -10.06 -2.79 -10.20
C ARG A 80 -9.35 -2.87 -8.86
N ALA A 81 -8.03 -2.70 -8.81
CA ALA A 81 -7.29 -2.64 -7.56
C ALA A 81 -7.24 -1.23 -6.97
N GLY A 82 -7.21 -1.14 -5.65
CA GLY A 82 -6.79 0.03 -4.90
C GLY A 82 -5.29 -0.04 -4.63
N ILE A 83 -4.59 1.08 -4.70
CA ILE A 83 -3.14 1.12 -4.71
C ILE A 83 -2.58 1.80 -3.46
N GLY A 84 -1.62 1.16 -2.80
CA GLY A 84 -0.65 1.81 -1.93
C GLY A 84 0.61 2.11 -2.75
N ILE A 85 1.13 3.31 -2.65
CA ILE A 85 2.35 3.76 -3.33
C ILE A 85 3.34 4.18 -2.27
N ASN A 86 4.54 3.64 -2.28
CA ASN A 86 5.62 4.18 -1.49
C ASN A 86 6.46 5.12 -2.38
N ALA A 87 6.52 6.40 -2.01
CA ALA A 87 7.35 7.41 -2.68
C ALA A 87 8.36 8.04 -1.72
N GLY A 88 8.47 7.51 -0.51
CA GLY A 88 9.32 8.03 0.55
C GLY A 88 10.82 7.89 0.30
N ARG A 89 11.24 7.10 -0.70
CA ARG A 89 12.65 6.96 -1.13
C ARG A 89 13.08 8.07 -2.10
N ILE A 90 12.11 8.71 -2.79
CA ILE A 90 12.42 9.71 -3.82
C ILE A 90 13.07 10.92 -3.15
N ARG A 91 14.20 11.35 -3.70
CA ARG A 91 14.94 12.51 -3.19
C ARG A 91 14.14 13.80 -3.22
N GLY A 92 14.44 14.67 -2.27
CA GLY A 92 13.77 15.96 -2.14
C GLY A 92 14.21 17.00 -3.18
N ILE A 93 13.50 18.14 -3.17
CA ILE A 93 13.79 19.28 -4.04
C ILE A 93 15.22 19.77 -3.83
N ASN A 94 15.87 20.18 -4.92
CA ASN A 94 17.26 20.65 -4.99
C ASN A 94 18.32 19.58 -4.66
N ALA A 95 17.95 18.34 -4.41
CA ALA A 95 18.93 17.27 -4.29
C ALA A 95 19.74 17.11 -5.59
N LYS A 96 21.03 16.82 -5.46
CA LYS A 96 21.95 16.74 -6.59
C LYS A 96 21.62 15.55 -7.49
N ILE A 97 21.70 15.79 -8.81
CA ILE A 97 21.61 14.78 -9.86
C ILE A 97 22.87 14.89 -10.72
N ARG A 98 23.46 13.77 -11.15
CA ARG A 98 24.66 13.71 -12.00
C ARG A 98 25.80 14.57 -11.41
N ASP A 99 26.22 14.25 -10.22
CA ASP A 99 27.28 14.97 -9.49
C ASP A 99 27.05 16.49 -9.32
N GLY A 100 25.79 16.93 -9.40
CA GLY A 100 25.39 18.33 -9.23
C GLY A 100 25.25 19.12 -10.52
N GLU A 101 25.29 18.46 -11.69
CA GLU A 101 24.98 19.09 -12.98
C GLU A 101 23.55 19.64 -13.01
N VAL A 102 22.61 18.92 -12.40
CA VAL A 102 21.18 19.28 -12.32
C VAL A 102 20.70 19.14 -10.88
N GLN A 103 19.62 19.84 -10.56
CA GLN A 103 18.93 19.72 -9.29
C GLN A 103 17.57 19.05 -9.49
N HIS A 104 17.16 18.23 -8.52
CA HIS A 104 15.88 17.56 -8.51
C HIS A 104 14.72 18.54 -8.30
N THR A 105 13.64 18.34 -8.99
CA THR A 105 12.44 19.21 -8.98
C THR A 105 11.50 18.96 -7.79
N GLY A 106 11.85 18.00 -6.92
CA GLY A 106 11.03 17.59 -5.79
C GLY A 106 10.05 16.46 -6.15
N VAL A 107 9.30 15.99 -5.14
CA VAL A 107 8.40 14.84 -5.30
C VAL A 107 7.05 15.21 -5.93
N VAL A 108 6.61 16.45 -5.80
CA VAL A 108 5.27 16.89 -6.26
C VAL A 108 5.02 16.61 -7.75
N PRO A 109 5.96 16.86 -8.69
CA PRO A 109 5.76 16.52 -10.10
C PRO A 109 5.52 15.02 -10.34
N PHE A 110 6.20 14.14 -9.62
CA PHE A 110 6.01 12.69 -9.71
C PHE A 110 4.67 12.25 -9.10
N LEU A 111 4.25 12.89 -8.02
CA LEU A 111 2.93 12.63 -7.45
C LEU A 111 1.80 13.02 -8.41
N LYS A 112 1.94 14.12 -9.15
CA LYS A 112 1.00 14.50 -10.23
C LYS A 112 0.95 13.45 -11.34
N LYS A 113 2.09 12.87 -11.68
CA LYS A 113 2.14 11.77 -12.65
C LYS A 113 1.37 10.55 -12.14
N PHE A 114 1.61 10.10 -10.91
CA PHE A 114 0.86 9.01 -10.29
C PHE A 114 -0.65 9.33 -10.20
N GLU A 115 -1.01 10.56 -9.81
CA GLU A 115 -2.41 11.01 -9.80
C GLU A 115 -3.06 10.89 -11.18
N SER A 116 -2.36 11.34 -12.22
CA SER A 116 -2.83 11.26 -13.60
C SER A 116 -3.06 9.81 -14.03
N THR A 117 -2.11 8.92 -13.75
CA THR A 117 -2.20 7.50 -14.07
C THR A 117 -3.36 6.82 -13.33
N VAL A 118 -3.52 7.08 -12.03
CA VAL A 118 -4.63 6.55 -11.23
C VAL A 118 -5.99 7.01 -11.78
N ARG A 119 -6.07 8.22 -12.30
CA ARG A 119 -7.32 8.79 -12.86
C ARG A 119 -7.63 8.33 -14.27
N CYS A 120 -6.64 8.26 -15.15
CA CYS A 120 -6.87 7.92 -16.56
C CYS A 120 -7.08 6.42 -16.79
N CYS A 121 -6.51 5.56 -15.94
CA CYS A 121 -6.64 4.10 -16.04
C CYS A 121 -7.91 3.54 -15.39
N THR A 122 -8.93 4.37 -15.16
CA THR A 122 -10.20 3.96 -14.55
C THR A 122 -11.01 3.04 -15.47
N GLN A 123 -11.85 2.20 -14.84
CA GLN A 123 -12.68 1.22 -15.55
C GLN A 123 -13.96 1.85 -16.09
N ASN A 124 -13.97 2.24 -17.35
CA ASN A 124 -15.17 2.68 -18.08
C ASN A 124 -16.02 3.72 -17.33
N GLY A 125 -15.41 4.55 -16.48
CA GLY A 125 -16.09 5.58 -15.69
C GLY A 125 -17.00 5.09 -14.56
N ILE A 126 -17.10 3.77 -14.34
CA ILE A 126 -18.00 3.19 -13.33
C ILE A 126 -17.35 3.26 -11.92
N ARG A 127 -16.03 3.06 -11.83
CA ARG A 127 -15.27 3.15 -10.59
C ARG A 127 -13.98 3.94 -10.83
N GLY A 128 -13.81 5.06 -10.13
CA GLY A 128 -12.57 5.82 -10.14
C GLY A 128 -11.41 5.01 -9.57
N GLY A 129 -10.21 5.23 -10.06
CA GLY A 129 -8.98 4.76 -9.41
C GLY A 129 -8.75 5.52 -8.11
N SER A 130 -8.13 4.84 -7.13
CA SER A 130 -7.77 5.44 -5.84
C SER A 130 -6.42 4.91 -5.38
N ALA A 131 -5.60 5.79 -4.83
CA ALA A 131 -4.31 5.43 -4.28
C ALA A 131 -3.97 6.27 -3.05
N THR A 132 -3.22 5.66 -2.12
CA THR A 132 -2.60 6.33 -0.97
C THR A 132 -1.09 6.30 -1.14
N VAL A 133 -0.45 7.45 -0.96
CA VAL A 133 1.02 7.59 -1.06
C VAL A 133 1.61 7.69 0.34
N HIS A 134 2.65 6.90 0.59
CA HIS A 134 3.33 6.79 1.88
C HIS A 134 4.63 7.60 1.88
N PHE A 135 4.85 8.37 2.95
CA PHE A 135 6.07 9.16 3.18
C PHE A 135 6.50 9.09 4.64
N PRO A 136 7.81 9.04 4.92
CA PRO A 136 8.32 9.21 6.27
C PRO A 136 8.19 10.67 6.71
N ILE A 137 7.88 10.91 7.99
CA ILE A 137 7.71 12.26 8.55
C ILE A 137 8.98 13.10 8.47
N TRP A 138 10.14 12.47 8.36
CA TRP A 138 11.45 13.11 8.24
C TRP A 138 11.85 13.47 6.80
N HIS A 139 10.97 13.21 5.81
CA HIS A 139 11.23 13.59 4.42
C HIS A 139 11.34 15.12 4.26
N GLN A 140 12.31 15.60 3.48
CA GLN A 140 12.59 17.03 3.28
C GLN A 140 11.35 17.85 2.91
N GLU A 141 10.47 17.32 2.08
CA GLU A 141 9.27 18.00 1.58
C GLU A 141 8.00 17.69 2.37
N ILE A 142 8.12 17.13 3.59
CA ILE A 142 6.94 16.68 4.35
C ILE A 142 5.93 17.81 4.61
N GLN A 143 6.38 19.05 4.82
CA GLN A 143 5.50 20.19 5.04
C GLN A 143 4.66 20.53 3.81
N ASP A 144 5.22 20.33 2.61
CA ASP A 144 4.48 20.50 1.35
C ASP A 144 3.55 19.29 1.09
N ILE A 145 3.99 18.08 1.42
CA ILE A 145 3.22 16.84 1.21
C ILE A 145 1.94 16.84 2.04
N ILE A 146 1.97 17.21 3.30
CA ILE A 146 0.78 17.18 4.17
C ILE A 146 -0.34 18.11 3.71
N VAL A 147 -0.03 19.16 2.96
CA VAL A 147 -1.02 20.14 2.46
C VAL A 147 -1.50 19.86 1.04
N LEU A 148 -0.97 18.85 0.35
CA LEU A 148 -1.28 18.56 -1.07
C LEU A 148 -2.77 18.33 -1.33
N LYS A 149 -3.51 17.85 -0.35
CA LYS A 149 -4.93 17.50 -0.50
C LYS A 149 -5.89 18.64 -0.15
N ASN A 150 -5.45 19.65 0.56
CA ASN A 150 -6.35 20.73 1.00
C ASN A 150 -6.85 21.61 -0.15
N ASN A 151 -7.89 22.41 0.12
CA ASN A 151 -8.51 23.30 -0.88
C ASN A 151 -7.84 24.68 -0.98
N LYS A 152 -6.75 24.91 -0.25
CA LYS A 152 -6.00 26.17 -0.27
C LYS A 152 -4.91 26.10 -1.35
N GLY A 153 -4.59 27.25 -1.96
CA GLY A 153 -3.56 27.36 -3.00
C GLY A 153 -4.04 26.98 -4.41
N THR A 154 -3.10 27.00 -5.35
CA THR A 154 -3.35 26.73 -6.77
C THR A 154 -3.29 25.23 -7.09
N GLU A 155 -3.88 24.81 -8.22
CA GLU A 155 -3.77 23.43 -8.70
C GLU A 155 -2.32 22.99 -8.96
N ASP A 156 -1.44 23.94 -9.27
CA ASP A 156 -0.02 23.63 -9.52
C ASP A 156 0.70 23.10 -8.29
N ASN A 157 0.24 23.49 -7.09
CA ASN A 157 0.83 23.11 -5.82
C ASN A 157 -0.01 22.07 -5.06
N ARG A 158 -0.93 21.37 -5.74
CA ARG A 158 -1.84 20.41 -5.12
C ARG A 158 -1.92 19.11 -5.92
N VAL A 159 -2.12 18.01 -5.18
CA VAL A 159 -2.37 16.67 -5.71
C VAL A 159 -3.52 16.08 -4.89
N ARG A 160 -4.74 16.50 -5.23
CA ARG A 160 -5.93 16.30 -4.39
C ARG A 160 -6.60 14.94 -4.54
N LYS A 161 -6.31 14.21 -5.61
CA LYS A 161 -6.98 12.93 -5.91
C LYS A 161 -6.23 11.70 -5.40
N LEU A 162 -5.05 11.90 -4.84
CA LEU A 162 -4.37 10.91 -4.02
C LEU A 162 -4.70 11.11 -2.54
N ASP A 163 -4.65 10.04 -1.77
CA ASP A 163 -4.64 10.07 -0.32
C ASP A 163 -3.19 9.94 0.17
N TYR A 164 -2.91 10.31 1.42
CA TYR A 164 -1.55 10.31 1.95
C TYR A 164 -1.47 9.53 3.25
N SER A 165 -0.33 8.93 3.51
CA SER A 165 0.01 8.26 4.76
C SER A 165 1.37 8.73 5.24
N ILE A 166 1.43 9.24 6.45
CA ILE A 166 2.66 9.72 7.06
C ILE A 166 3.12 8.69 8.07
N GLN A 167 4.34 8.21 7.86
CA GLN A 167 4.98 7.20 8.68
C GLN A 167 5.74 7.85 9.82
N LEU A 168 5.51 7.35 11.02
CA LEU A 168 6.14 7.81 12.25
C LEU A 168 6.80 6.64 12.97
N SER A 169 7.83 6.94 13.76
CA SER A 169 8.43 6.03 14.74
C SER A 169 8.44 6.69 16.12
N LYS A 170 8.85 5.94 17.12
CA LYS A 170 8.85 6.34 18.54
C LYS A 170 9.55 7.68 18.78
N ILE A 171 10.69 7.92 18.18
CA ILE A 171 11.50 9.14 18.38
C ILE A 171 10.70 10.42 18.04
N PHE A 172 9.81 10.38 17.06
CA PHE A 172 9.04 11.57 16.69
C PHE A 172 7.95 11.89 17.70
N TYR A 173 7.34 10.88 18.33
CA TYR A 173 6.42 11.08 19.45
C TYR A 173 7.15 11.61 20.69
N GLU A 174 8.32 11.11 21.00
CA GLU A 174 9.15 11.61 22.11
C GLU A 174 9.52 13.08 21.89
N ARG A 175 9.91 13.48 20.70
CA ARG A 175 10.19 14.87 20.35
C ARG A 175 8.96 15.76 20.40
N PHE A 176 7.81 15.25 20.03
CA PHE A 176 6.55 15.98 20.19
C PHE A 176 6.24 16.26 21.67
N ILE A 177 6.37 15.26 22.54
CA ILE A 177 6.12 15.38 23.97
C ILE A 177 7.11 16.34 24.63
N THR A 178 8.37 16.27 24.26
CA THR A 178 9.45 17.10 24.84
C THR A 178 9.56 18.48 24.18
N ASN A 179 8.71 18.82 23.24
CA ASN A 179 8.80 20.04 22.40
C ASN A 179 10.14 20.20 21.70
N GLY A 180 10.67 19.09 21.22
CA GLY A 180 11.92 19.02 20.48
C GLY A 180 11.78 19.43 19.01
N GLU A 181 12.79 19.10 18.22
CA GLU A 181 12.85 19.37 16.77
C GLU A 181 12.85 18.06 15.99
N ILE A 182 12.24 18.07 14.81
CA ILE A 182 12.34 17.04 13.80
C ILE A 182 13.25 17.58 12.69
N THR A 183 14.26 16.80 12.33
CA THR A 183 15.17 17.12 11.24
C THR A 183 14.68 16.44 9.97
N LEU A 184 14.53 17.21 8.92
CA LEU A 184 14.07 16.77 7.61
C LEU A 184 15.26 16.59 6.68
N PHE A 185 15.30 15.45 6.00
CA PHE A 185 16.36 15.08 5.08
C PHE A 185 15.80 14.73 3.69
N SER A 186 16.61 14.96 2.65
CA SER A 186 16.45 14.26 1.40
C SER A 186 16.95 12.82 1.59
N PRO A 187 16.15 11.78 1.28
CA PRO A 187 16.58 10.39 1.49
C PRO A 187 17.91 10.04 0.82
N HIS A 188 18.16 10.63 -0.34
CA HIS A 188 19.42 10.46 -1.09
C HIS A 188 20.67 10.91 -0.31
N ASP A 189 20.57 11.93 0.54
CA ASP A 189 21.69 12.51 1.24
C ASP A 189 22.04 11.78 2.55
N VAL A 190 21.17 10.84 2.98
CA VAL A 190 21.29 10.06 4.21
C VAL A 190 21.23 8.56 3.94
N PRO A 191 22.24 7.98 3.29
CA PRO A 191 22.25 6.57 2.92
C PRO A 191 21.99 5.64 4.12
N GLY A 192 21.13 4.63 3.94
CA GLY A 192 20.76 3.66 4.97
C GLY A 192 19.69 4.14 5.96
N LEU A 193 19.35 5.43 5.97
CA LEU A 193 18.32 5.95 6.89
C LEU A 193 16.92 5.43 6.53
N TYR A 194 16.61 5.37 5.25
CA TYR A 194 15.31 4.81 4.82
C TYR A 194 15.24 3.31 5.09
N GLU A 195 16.33 2.59 4.84
CA GLU A 195 16.44 1.15 5.08
C GLU A 195 16.32 0.80 6.57
N SER A 196 16.83 1.64 7.47
CA SER A 196 16.70 1.47 8.93
C SER A 196 15.33 1.92 9.46
N PHE A 197 14.57 2.74 8.72
CA PHE A 197 13.32 3.33 9.23
C PHE A 197 12.29 2.27 9.60
N GLY A 198 11.90 2.25 10.87
CA GLY A 198 11.01 1.24 11.44
C GLY A 198 11.75 0.01 12.02
N THR A 199 13.07 0.06 12.11
CA THR A 199 13.89 -0.92 12.84
C THR A 199 14.49 -0.30 14.11
N GLU A 200 15.13 -1.12 14.95
CA GLU A 200 15.77 -0.67 16.20
C GLU A 200 16.98 0.26 15.94
N ASP A 201 17.62 0.14 14.78
CA ASP A 201 18.81 0.93 14.43
C ASP A 201 18.48 2.35 13.96
N PHE A 202 17.22 2.65 13.69
CA PHE A 202 16.81 3.92 13.06
C PHE A 202 17.15 5.13 13.92
N ASP A 203 16.81 5.10 15.20
CA ASP A 203 16.94 6.26 16.08
C ASP A 203 18.39 6.70 16.22
N ASP A 204 19.33 5.76 16.36
CA ASP A 204 20.76 6.02 16.45
C ASP A 204 21.31 6.62 15.14
N LEU A 205 20.91 6.04 14.01
CA LEU A 205 21.34 6.52 12.70
C LEU A 205 20.78 7.92 12.39
N TYR A 206 19.50 8.14 12.73
CA TYR A 206 18.85 9.43 12.57
C TYR A 206 19.56 10.55 13.38
N VAL A 207 19.84 10.30 14.67
CA VAL A 207 20.57 11.23 15.53
C VAL A 207 22.00 11.47 15.04
N LYS A 208 22.64 10.42 14.48
CA LYS A 208 23.98 10.58 13.88
C LYS A 208 23.94 11.54 12.69
N TYR A 209 22.95 11.44 11.81
CA TYR A 209 22.82 12.38 10.68
C TYR A 209 22.44 13.79 11.13
N GLU A 210 21.66 13.96 12.18
CA GLU A 210 21.34 15.28 12.75
C GLU A 210 22.56 16.05 13.25
N ASN A 211 23.61 15.33 13.64
CA ASN A 211 24.89 15.89 14.13
C ASN A 211 25.95 15.95 13.04
N SER A 212 25.62 15.77 11.78
CA SER A 212 26.51 15.82 10.63
C SER A 212 26.38 17.16 9.87
N ASP A 213 27.29 17.40 8.93
CA ASP A 213 27.27 18.57 8.05
C ASP A 213 26.39 18.39 6.80
N ILE A 214 25.51 17.39 6.79
CA ILE A 214 24.60 17.13 5.66
C ILE A 214 23.53 18.23 5.57
N PRO A 215 23.12 18.66 4.37
CA PRO A 215 22.02 19.61 4.21
C PRO A 215 20.74 19.09 4.87
N MET A 216 20.20 19.88 5.78
CA MET A 216 19.01 19.50 6.55
C MET A 216 18.15 20.71 6.88
N LYS A 217 16.88 20.46 7.17
CA LYS A 217 15.95 21.47 7.70
C LYS A 217 15.42 20.98 9.04
N LYS A 218 15.47 21.82 10.07
CA LYS A 218 14.90 21.52 11.39
C LYS A 218 13.57 22.25 11.56
N VAL A 219 12.57 21.54 12.05
CA VAL A 219 11.23 22.06 12.32
C VAL A 219 10.79 21.66 13.74
N LYS A 220 9.96 22.47 14.38
CA LYS A 220 9.40 22.12 15.68
C LYS A 220 8.47 20.93 15.56
N ALA A 221 8.71 19.90 16.37
CA ALA A 221 7.91 18.66 16.33
C ALA A 221 6.44 18.94 16.61
N GLN A 222 6.11 19.80 17.57
CA GLN A 222 4.73 20.15 17.87
C GLN A 222 4.05 20.88 16.71
N GLU A 223 4.71 21.82 16.05
CA GLU A 223 4.14 22.54 14.90
C GLU A 223 3.86 21.58 13.76
N LEU A 224 4.84 20.76 13.36
CA LEU A 224 4.66 19.81 12.26
C LEU A 224 3.55 18.79 12.52
N ILE A 225 3.51 18.20 13.73
CA ILE A 225 2.52 17.18 14.06
C ILE A 225 1.12 17.80 14.21
N LEU A 226 1.01 19.01 14.78
CA LEU A 226 -0.27 19.71 14.85
C LEU A 226 -0.78 20.12 13.48
N ASP A 227 0.07 20.59 12.57
CA ASP A 227 -0.31 20.86 11.19
C ASP A 227 -0.79 19.58 10.48
N LEU A 228 -0.08 18.48 10.66
CA LEU A 228 -0.49 17.16 10.16
C LEU A 228 -1.88 16.73 10.67
N LEU A 229 -2.12 16.85 11.97
CA LEU A 229 -3.41 16.52 12.57
C LEU A 229 -4.53 17.45 12.11
N LYS A 230 -4.24 18.74 11.93
CA LYS A 230 -5.18 19.72 11.37
C LYS A 230 -5.58 19.37 9.93
N GLU A 231 -4.60 19.12 9.06
CA GLU A 231 -4.86 18.73 7.67
C GLU A 231 -5.62 17.39 7.60
N ARG A 232 -5.30 16.45 8.49
CA ARG A 232 -6.06 15.21 8.65
C ARG A 232 -7.51 15.47 9.02
N ALA A 233 -7.77 16.36 9.98
CA ALA A 233 -9.13 16.70 10.41
C ALA A 233 -9.92 17.45 9.31
N GLU A 234 -9.27 18.38 8.60
CA GLU A 234 -9.89 19.16 7.53
C GLU A 234 -10.19 18.34 6.27
N THR A 235 -9.30 17.41 5.90
CA THR A 235 -9.43 16.62 4.65
C THR A 235 -10.02 15.23 4.85
N GLY A 236 -9.89 14.65 6.05
CA GLY A 236 -10.32 13.28 6.35
C GLY A 236 -9.51 12.17 5.63
N ARG A 237 -8.36 12.50 5.04
CA ARG A 237 -7.66 11.62 4.09
C ARG A 237 -6.14 11.54 4.27
N ILE A 238 -5.66 11.78 5.48
CA ILE A 238 -4.26 11.55 5.86
C ILE A 238 -4.23 10.46 6.92
N TYR A 239 -3.55 9.37 6.61
CA TYR A 239 -3.30 8.28 7.55
C TYR A 239 -2.03 8.54 8.37
N LEU A 240 -1.98 7.98 9.57
CA LEU A 240 -0.78 7.90 10.40
C LEU A 240 -0.37 6.43 10.49
N MET A 241 0.88 6.11 10.17
CA MET A 241 1.41 4.76 10.20
C MET A 241 2.58 4.67 11.18
N ASN A 242 2.42 3.90 12.24
CA ASN A 242 3.48 3.63 13.19
C ASN A 242 4.37 2.51 12.64
N ILE A 243 5.40 2.89 11.87
CA ILE A 243 6.19 1.95 11.09
C ILE A 243 7.01 0.97 11.94
N ASP A 244 7.47 1.41 13.09
CA ASP A 244 8.17 0.59 14.08
C ASP A 244 7.24 -0.49 14.67
N HIS A 245 5.99 -0.13 15.00
CA HIS A 245 4.98 -1.10 15.46
C HIS A 245 4.58 -2.07 14.35
N CYS A 246 4.46 -1.59 13.09
CA CYS A 246 4.20 -2.46 11.96
C CYS A 246 5.27 -3.53 11.81
N ASN A 247 6.54 -3.19 12.03
CA ASN A 247 7.66 -4.12 11.93
C ASN A 247 7.82 -5.01 13.17
N SER A 248 7.72 -4.46 14.39
CA SER A 248 7.87 -5.23 15.64
C SER A 248 6.74 -6.26 15.84
N HIS A 249 5.56 -6.04 15.26
CA HIS A 249 4.42 -6.96 15.32
C HIS A 249 4.17 -7.69 14.00
N SER A 250 5.07 -7.58 13.02
CA SER A 250 4.97 -8.28 11.75
C SER A 250 5.06 -9.81 11.92
N SER A 251 4.30 -10.54 11.14
CA SER A 251 4.46 -11.99 10.98
C SER A 251 5.47 -12.36 9.89
N PHE A 252 6.07 -11.36 9.23
CA PHE A 252 7.10 -11.55 8.21
C PHE A 252 8.49 -11.30 8.77
N LEU A 253 9.49 -11.98 8.21
CA LEU A 253 10.90 -11.74 8.50
C LEU A 253 11.43 -10.50 7.75
N ASP A 254 10.87 -10.25 6.56
CA ASP A 254 11.24 -9.09 5.77
C ASP A 254 10.53 -7.84 6.29
N LYS A 255 11.21 -6.71 6.19
CA LYS A 255 10.74 -5.42 6.64
C LYS A 255 9.50 -4.95 5.87
N VAL A 256 8.53 -4.41 6.59
CA VAL A 256 7.38 -3.68 6.05
C VAL A 256 7.77 -2.21 5.88
N GLU A 257 7.55 -1.66 4.68
CA GLU A 257 7.91 -0.27 4.36
C GLU A 257 6.71 0.62 4.06
N MET A 258 5.54 0.02 3.83
CA MET A 258 4.33 0.74 3.44
C MET A 258 3.08 -0.07 3.75
N SER A 259 1.93 0.49 3.41
CA SER A 259 0.63 -0.18 3.47
C SER A 259 -0.15 0.01 2.17
N ASN A 260 -1.32 -0.60 2.08
CA ASN A 260 -2.24 -0.48 0.95
C ASN A 260 -3.06 0.84 0.99
N LEU A 261 -4.02 0.97 0.07
CA LEU A 261 -4.91 2.14 -0.06
C LEU A 261 -5.59 2.55 1.26
N CYS A 262 -6.12 1.58 2.01
CA CYS A 262 -6.90 1.84 3.24
C CYS A 262 -6.10 1.61 4.53
N GLN A 263 -4.83 1.30 4.41
CA GLN A 263 -3.86 1.10 5.50
C GLN A 263 -4.18 -0.08 6.46
N GLU A 264 -4.93 -1.08 6.00
CA GLU A 264 -5.23 -2.28 6.78
C GLU A 264 -4.26 -3.45 6.52
N ILE A 265 -3.34 -3.32 5.54
CA ILE A 265 -2.43 -4.38 5.12
C ILE A 265 -0.98 -3.91 5.22
N THR A 266 -0.17 -4.68 5.93
CA THR A 266 1.27 -4.45 6.07
C THR A 266 2.02 -5.67 5.53
N LEU A 267 2.49 -5.57 4.28
CA LEU A 267 3.25 -6.60 3.59
C LEU A 267 4.61 -6.06 3.17
N PRO A 268 5.66 -6.88 3.21
CA PRO A 268 6.95 -6.51 2.64
C PRO A 268 6.84 -6.22 1.14
N THR A 269 7.59 -5.22 0.68
CA THR A 269 7.72 -4.81 -0.72
C THR A 269 9.19 -4.56 -1.07
N LYS A 270 9.51 -4.60 -2.36
CA LYS A 270 10.80 -4.14 -2.89
C LYS A 270 10.57 -3.36 -4.18
N PRO A 271 11.24 -2.20 -4.35
CA PRO A 271 11.13 -1.43 -5.58
C PRO A 271 11.43 -2.26 -6.83
N ILE A 272 10.68 -2.02 -7.90
CA ILE A 272 10.98 -2.56 -9.22
C ILE A 272 11.82 -1.56 -10.01
N GLN A 273 12.82 -2.04 -10.77
CA GLN A 273 13.65 -1.18 -11.63
C GLN A 273 13.14 -1.14 -13.07
N HIS A 274 12.40 -2.16 -13.50
CA HIS A 274 11.70 -2.21 -14.80
C HIS A 274 10.44 -3.06 -14.68
N ILE A 275 9.53 -2.96 -15.67
CA ILE A 275 8.19 -3.59 -15.58
C ILE A 275 8.23 -5.13 -15.54
N ASP A 276 9.27 -5.72 -16.10
CA ASP A 276 9.51 -7.18 -16.12
C ASP A 276 10.52 -7.62 -15.05
N ASP A 277 10.77 -6.79 -14.03
CA ASP A 277 11.69 -7.07 -12.93
C ASP A 277 11.22 -8.30 -12.15
N GLU A 278 12.12 -9.26 -11.97
CA GLU A 278 11.90 -10.48 -11.19
C GLU A 278 12.49 -10.41 -9.77
N THR A 279 13.24 -9.35 -9.46
CA THR A 279 13.93 -9.15 -8.18
C THR A 279 13.17 -8.21 -7.24
N GLY A 280 12.34 -7.33 -7.79
CA GLY A 280 11.42 -6.50 -7.02
C GLY A 280 10.22 -7.28 -6.50
N GLU A 281 9.48 -6.69 -5.56
CA GLU A 281 8.29 -7.29 -4.97
C GLU A 281 7.14 -6.29 -4.94
N ILE A 282 6.10 -6.54 -5.74
CA ILE A 282 4.81 -5.87 -5.64
C ILE A 282 3.89 -6.77 -4.83
N ALA A 283 3.48 -6.31 -3.66
CA ALA A 283 2.62 -7.12 -2.79
C ALA A 283 1.15 -7.02 -3.20
N LEU A 284 0.49 -8.16 -3.26
CA LEU A 284 -0.95 -8.27 -3.51
C LEU A 284 -1.64 -8.92 -2.33
N CYS A 285 -2.88 -8.52 -2.09
CA CYS A 285 -3.74 -9.18 -1.12
C CYS A 285 -5.12 -9.47 -1.70
N ILE A 286 -5.53 -10.74 -1.63
CA ILE A 286 -6.87 -11.20 -1.99
C ILE A 286 -7.70 -11.28 -0.72
N LEU A 287 -8.92 -10.74 -0.76
CA LEU A 287 -9.74 -10.51 0.44
C LEU A 287 -10.99 -11.39 0.46
N SER A 288 -11.40 -11.79 1.67
CA SER A 288 -12.78 -12.15 1.97
C SER A 288 -13.14 -11.66 3.38
N ALA A 289 -14.43 -11.69 3.73
CA ALA A 289 -14.85 -11.24 5.04
C ALA A 289 -15.93 -12.16 5.62
N VAL A 290 -15.71 -12.61 6.85
CA VAL A 290 -16.70 -13.36 7.62
C VAL A 290 -17.71 -12.39 8.23
N ASN A 291 -18.99 -12.60 7.99
CA ASN A 291 -20.07 -11.79 8.57
C ASN A 291 -20.48 -12.36 9.93
N ILE A 292 -19.92 -11.79 11.00
CA ILE A 292 -20.18 -12.22 12.37
C ILE A 292 -21.68 -12.14 12.72
N GLY A 293 -22.39 -11.12 12.23
CA GLY A 293 -23.83 -10.98 12.47
C GLY A 293 -24.70 -12.11 11.88
N LYS A 294 -24.12 -12.98 11.04
CA LYS A 294 -24.79 -14.16 10.45
C LYS A 294 -24.35 -15.48 11.07
N ILE A 295 -23.39 -15.44 11.99
CA ILE A 295 -22.92 -16.63 12.70
C ILE A 295 -23.86 -16.90 13.87
N ARG A 296 -24.34 -18.12 13.98
CA ARG A 296 -25.24 -18.56 15.06
C ARG A 296 -24.52 -19.43 16.09
N ASP A 297 -23.47 -20.13 15.64
CA ASP A 297 -22.69 -21.06 16.43
C ASP A 297 -21.21 -20.92 16.08
N LEU A 298 -20.32 -21.09 17.06
CA LEU A 298 -18.88 -21.04 16.86
C LEU A 298 -18.36 -22.13 15.88
N SER A 299 -19.05 -23.26 15.77
CA SER A 299 -18.75 -24.28 14.76
C SER A 299 -18.92 -23.78 13.32
N ASP A 300 -19.85 -22.84 13.08
CA ASP A 300 -19.99 -22.16 11.78
C ASP A 300 -18.71 -21.37 11.43
N LEU A 301 -18.02 -20.79 12.44
CA LEU A 301 -16.83 -19.96 12.22
C LEU A 301 -15.68 -20.79 11.66
N GLU A 302 -15.41 -21.97 12.21
CA GLU A 302 -14.38 -22.89 11.72
C GLU A 302 -14.58 -23.23 10.24
N VAL A 303 -15.81 -23.62 9.88
CA VAL A 303 -16.16 -23.94 8.49
C VAL A 303 -16.00 -22.72 7.56
N LEU A 304 -16.40 -21.53 8.01
CA LEU A 304 -16.29 -20.32 7.20
C LEU A 304 -14.83 -19.88 7.03
N CYS A 305 -14.00 -20.04 8.05
CA CYS A 305 -12.57 -19.77 7.97
C CYS A 305 -11.88 -20.74 6.98
N ASP A 306 -12.16 -22.05 7.07
CA ASP A 306 -11.62 -23.05 6.13
C ASP A 306 -12.02 -22.70 4.69
N LEU A 307 -13.31 -22.44 4.43
CA LEU A 307 -13.80 -22.06 3.11
C LEU A 307 -13.17 -20.75 2.60
N SER A 308 -13.00 -19.76 3.48
CA SER A 308 -12.39 -18.49 3.17
C SER A 308 -10.93 -18.68 2.71
N VAL A 309 -10.11 -19.31 3.55
CA VAL A 309 -8.69 -19.53 3.26
C VAL A 309 -8.51 -20.34 1.97
N ARG A 310 -9.19 -21.47 1.83
CA ARG A 310 -9.12 -22.32 0.63
C ARG A 310 -9.54 -21.61 -0.64
N SER A 311 -10.64 -20.84 -0.57
CA SER A 311 -11.11 -20.13 -1.75
C SER A 311 -10.16 -19.04 -2.22
N LEU A 312 -9.53 -18.31 -1.28
CA LEU A 312 -8.57 -17.27 -1.60
C LEU A 312 -7.25 -17.86 -2.10
N ASP A 313 -6.81 -18.97 -1.52
CA ASP A 313 -5.60 -19.67 -1.93
C ASP A 313 -5.70 -20.21 -3.37
N GLU A 314 -6.82 -20.82 -3.74
CA GLU A 314 -7.12 -21.23 -5.13
C GLU A 314 -7.11 -20.05 -6.11
N LEU A 315 -7.58 -18.88 -5.67
CA LEU A 315 -7.60 -17.68 -6.50
C LEU A 315 -6.20 -17.14 -6.79
N ILE A 316 -5.22 -17.31 -5.90
CA ILE A 316 -3.82 -16.97 -6.15
C ILE A 316 -3.30 -17.69 -7.39
N ASP A 317 -3.59 -18.99 -7.52
CA ASP A 317 -3.11 -19.80 -8.63
C ASP A 317 -3.97 -19.67 -9.90
N PHE A 318 -5.20 -19.17 -9.77
CA PHE A 318 -6.12 -18.92 -10.88
C PHE A 318 -5.97 -17.50 -11.46
N GLN A 319 -5.35 -16.58 -10.73
CA GLN A 319 -5.18 -15.17 -11.09
C GLN A 319 -4.26 -14.99 -12.29
N HIS A 320 -4.57 -13.98 -13.11
CA HIS A 320 -3.66 -13.45 -14.12
C HIS A 320 -2.89 -12.26 -13.52
N TYR A 321 -1.58 -12.25 -13.68
CA TYR A 321 -0.70 -11.21 -13.15
C TYR A 321 -0.18 -10.33 -14.28
N PRO A 322 -0.53 -9.04 -14.34
CA PRO A 322 -0.04 -8.15 -15.39
C PRO A 322 1.42 -7.69 -15.20
N VAL A 323 2.02 -7.98 -14.03
CA VAL A 323 3.41 -7.62 -13.68
C VAL A 323 4.10 -8.81 -13.03
N LYS A 324 5.31 -9.12 -13.48
CA LYS A 324 6.04 -10.32 -13.06
C LYS A 324 6.43 -10.30 -11.57
N ALA A 325 6.91 -9.17 -11.07
CA ALA A 325 7.25 -8.98 -9.65
C ALA A 325 6.06 -9.29 -8.73
N ALA A 326 4.84 -8.95 -9.15
CA ALA A 326 3.63 -9.24 -8.38
C ALA A 326 3.27 -10.73 -8.39
N GLU A 327 3.47 -11.42 -9.52
CA GLU A 327 3.26 -12.87 -9.60
C GLU A 327 4.18 -13.63 -8.66
N LEU A 328 5.48 -13.32 -8.73
CA LEU A 328 6.50 -14.01 -7.94
C LEU A 328 6.29 -13.77 -6.43
N ALA A 329 6.13 -12.52 -6.02
CA ALA A 329 5.89 -12.15 -4.62
C ALA A 329 4.60 -12.79 -4.08
N THR A 330 3.49 -12.73 -4.82
CA THR A 330 2.21 -13.28 -4.37
C THR A 330 2.25 -14.80 -4.24
N LYS A 331 2.85 -15.51 -5.19
CA LYS A 331 2.97 -16.97 -5.15
C LYS A 331 3.92 -17.43 -4.04
N ALA A 332 4.99 -16.67 -3.76
CA ALA A 332 5.92 -16.98 -2.68
C ALA A 332 5.31 -16.75 -1.30
N ARG A 333 4.61 -15.63 -1.10
CA ARG A 333 4.09 -15.23 0.21
C ARG A 333 2.66 -15.73 0.49
N ARG A 334 1.86 -15.96 -0.55
CA ARG A 334 0.45 -16.37 -0.50
C ARG A 334 -0.38 -15.53 0.48
N SER A 335 -0.24 -14.22 0.40
CA SER A 335 -0.85 -13.27 1.34
C SER A 335 -2.37 -13.19 1.15
N LEU A 336 -3.10 -13.52 2.21
CA LEU A 336 -4.56 -13.51 2.27
C LEU A 336 -5.02 -12.60 3.42
N LEU A 337 -6.14 -11.91 3.25
CA LEU A 337 -6.76 -11.15 4.31
C LEU A 337 -8.21 -11.61 4.50
N SER A 338 -8.52 -12.14 5.66
CA SER A 338 -9.89 -12.37 6.08
C SER A 338 -10.31 -11.28 7.07
N LEU A 339 -11.18 -10.38 6.62
CA LEU A 339 -11.77 -9.35 7.46
C LEU A 339 -12.97 -9.91 8.22
N ILE A 340 -13.16 -9.41 9.44
CA ILE A 340 -14.36 -9.64 10.23
C ILE A 340 -15.24 -8.40 10.11
N HIS A 341 -16.43 -8.56 9.52
CA HIS A 341 -17.47 -7.53 9.56
C HIS A 341 -18.41 -7.80 10.72
N ILE A 342 -18.60 -6.80 11.54
CA ILE A 342 -19.57 -6.79 12.66
C ILE A 342 -20.90 -6.27 12.16
#